data_1034439eb0d8fbfde9d9c7c8a62fe59d
#
_entry.id   1034439eb0d8fbfde9d9c7c8a62fe59d
#
_cell.length_a   1.000
_cell.length_b   1.000
_cell.length_c   1.000
_cell.angle_alpha   90.00
_cell.angle_beta   90.00
_cell.angle_gamma   90.00
#
_symmetry.space_group_name_H-M   'P 1'
#
loop_
_entity.id
_entity.type
_entity.pdbx_description
1 polymer ?
#
loop_
_entity_poly.entity_id
_entity_poly.type
_entity_poly.pdbx_seq_one_letter_code
_entity_poly.pdbx_strand_id
1 'polypeptide(L)'
;MYGMVNKAIEDLVVKNFGPEKWSAIKEKAGVDVDVFLSNEGYPDKVTYDLVGAASEVLGMSARDILIAFGEHWVLHTARQGYGSMLEANGRTLPEFLLNLPSFHSRVAMIFPDLQPPRFSCTDVKDGEMMLHYHSHRPGLTDFVVGLLQGLGKMFGTPVEIAVAELKSEGADHDVFQVRWSQAAPA
;
A
#
# COMPACT_ATOMS: atom_id res chain seq x y z
N MET A 1 -13.22 1.49 -3.07
CA MET A 1 -12.24 1.70 -1.97
C MET A 1 -12.75 2.77 -1.01
N TYR A 2 -12.26 2.83 0.24
CA TYR A 2 -12.60 3.94 1.14
C TYR A 2 -11.93 5.25 0.69
N GLY A 3 -12.58 6.38 0.98
CA GLY A 3 -12.07 7.71 0.61
C GLY A 3 -10.70 8.04 1.20
N MET A 4 -10.34 7.42 2.34
CA MET A 4 -8.99 7.55 2.89
C MET A 4 -7.89 7.13 1.91
N VAL A 5 -8.17 6.20 0.99
CA VAL A 5 -7.22 5.76 -0.05
C VAL A 5 -7.01 6.88 -1.07
N ASN A 6 -8.10 7.48 -1.56
CA ASN A 6 -8.03 8.59 -2.53
C ASN A 6 -7.41 9.84 -1.90
N LYS A 7 -7.73 10.11 -0.62
CA LYS A 7 -7.12 11.20 0.15
C LYS A 7 -5.61 11.01 0.33
N ALA A 8 -5.15 9.78 0.52
CA ALA A 8 -3.71 9.53 0.60
C ALA A 8 -2.99 9.74 -0.74
N ILE A 9 -3.66 9.47 -1.88
CA ILE A 9 -3.13 9.85 -3.20
C ILE A 9 -3.05 11.37 -3.32
N GLU A 10 -4.10 12.09 -2.91
CA GLU A 10 -4.12 13.55 -2.86
C GLU A 10 -2.94 14.09 -2.04
N ASP A 11 -2.79 13.61 -0.80
CA ASP A 11 -1.72 14.04 0.11
C ASP A 11 -0.33 13.78 -0.50
N LEU A 12 -0.12 12.64 -1.14
CA LEU A 12 1.12 12.30 -1.83
C LEU A 12 1.41 13.30 -2.96
N VAL A 13 0.41 13.56 -3.81
CA VAL A 13 0.57 14.46 -4.96
C VAL A 13 0.76 15.90 -4.51
N VAL A 14 -0.08 16.39 -3.64
CA VAL A 14 -0.02 17.80 -3.16
C VAL A 14 1.32 18.08 -2.47
N LYS A 15 1.79 17.15 -1.64
CA LYS A 15 3.05 17.30 -0.90
C LYS A 15 4.28 17.35 -1.82
N ASN A 16 4.30 16.55 -2.88
CA ASN A 16 5.50 16.41 -3.73
C ASN A 16 5.46 17.23 -5.01
N PHE A 17 4.25 17.55 -5.52
CA PHE A 17 4.06 18.19 -6.83
C PHE A 17 3.16 19.43 -6.79
N GLY A 18 2.54 19.72 -5.65
CA GLY A 18 1.68 20.86 -5.44
C GLY A 18 0.20 20.62 -5.80
N PRO A 19 -0.70 21.51 -5.30
CA PRO A 19 -2.14 21.38 -5.47
C PRO A 19 -2.61 21.53 -6.92
N GLU A 20 -1.86 22.26 -7.75
CA GLU A 20 -2.18 22.45 -9.18
C GLU A 20 -2.10 21.13 -9.95
N LYS A 21 -1.10 20.30 -9.63
CA LYS A 21 -0.97 18.97 -10.22
C LYS A 21 -2.09 18.05 -9.79
N TRP A 22 -2.52 18.13 -8.52
CA TRP A 22 -3.68 17.39 -8.05
C TRP A 22 -4.96 17.78 -8.79
N SER A 23 -5.21 19.08 -8.98
CA SER A 23 -6.37 19.56 -9.76
C SER A 23 -6.35 19.04 -11.20
N ALA A 24 -5.19 19.07 -11.87
CA ALA A 24 -5.04 18.53 -13.21
C ALA A 24 -5.26 17.00 -13.27
N ILE A 25 -4.85 16.27 -12.25
CA ILE A 25 -5.07 14.83 -12.13
C ILE A 25 -6.56 14.52 -11.97
N LYS A 26 -7.28 15.24 -11.10
CA LYS A 26 -8.74 15.08 -10.93
C LYS A 26 -9.50 15.35 -12.22
N GLU A 27 -9.18 16.46 -12.89
CA GLU A 27 -9.78 16.82 -14.17
C GLU A 27 -9.55 15.73 -15.23
N LYS A 28 -8.30 15.27 -15.37
CA LYS A 28 -7.94 14.21 -16.31
C LYS A 28 -8.61 12.87 -16.00
N ALA A 29 -8.76 12.54 -14.72
CA ALA A 29 -9.44 11.34 -14.25
C ALA A 29 -10.97 11.43 -14.40
N GLY A 30 -11.53 12.60 -14.70
CA GLY A 30 -12.97 12.83 -14.71
C GLY A 30 -13.61 12.67 -13.33
N VAL A 31 -12.86 12.98 -12.27
CA VAL A 31 -13.29 12.83 -10.88
C VAL A 31 -13.78 14.18 -10.35
N ASP A 32 -15.10 14.32 -10.27
CA ASP A 32 -15.79 15.51 -9.75
C ASP A 32 -16.14 15.29 -8.27
N VAL A 33 -15.12 15.17 -7.44
CA VAL A 33 -15.23 15.05 -5.98
C VAL A 33 -14.39 16.14 -5.36
N ASP A 34 -15.02 17.08 -4.65
CA ASP A 34 -14.30 18.19 -4.01
C ASP A 34 -13.39 17.70 -2.88
N VAL A 35 -13.94 16.87 -1.99
CA VAL A 35 -13.24 16.31 -0.83
C VAL A 35 -13.60 14.85 -0.65
N PHE A 36 -12.61 13.98 -0.56
CA PHE A 36 -12.80 12.58 -0.21
C PHE A 36 -13.04 12.43 1.29
N LEU A 37 -14.18 11.86 1.68
CA LEU A 37 -14.46 11.55 3.08
C LEU A 37 -13.84 10.18 3.44
N SER A 38 -12.97 10.18 4.44
CA SER A 38 -12.12 9.02 4.77
C SER A 38 -12.89 7.74 5.08
N ASN A 39 -14.09 7.87 5.65
CA ASN A 39 -14.95 6.76 6.08
C ASN A 39 -16.08 6.43 5.09
N GLU A 40 -16.11 7.04 3.92
CA GLU A 40 -17.05 6.73 2.85
C GLU A 40 -16.45 5.79 1.81
N GLY A 41 -17.29 4.90 1.27
CA GLY A 41 -16.93 3.99 0.18
C GLY A 41 -17.07 4.68 -1.18
N TYR A 42 -16.03 4.58 -2.02
CA TYR A 42 -16.04 5.03 -3.41
C TYR A 42 -15.84 3.84 -4.34
N PRO A 43 -16.37 3.88 -5.58
CA PRO A 43 -16.05 2.87 -6.58
C PRO A 43 -14.55 2.72 -6.76
N ASP A 44 -14.05 1.48 -6.85
CA ASP A 44 -12.63 1.21 -7.03
C ASP A 44 -12.07 1.91 -8.29
N LYS A 45 -12.91 2.06 -9.32
CA LYS A 45 -12.57 2.78 -10.56
C LYS A 45 -12.03 4.19 -10.30
N VAL A 46 -12.58 4.92 -9.34
CA VAL A 46 -12.12 6.28 -9.00
C VAL A 46 -10.62 6.27 -8.64
N THR A 47 -10.19 5.33 -7.82
CA THR A 47 -8.79 5.19 -7.43
C THR A 47 -7.89 4.82 -8.61
N TYR A 48 -8.34 3.89 -9.46
CA TYR A 48 -7.58 3.50 -10.67
C TYR A 48 -7.47 4.65 -11.67
N ASP A 49 -8.55 5.41 -11.88
CA ASP A 49 -8.53 6.57 -12.77
C ASP A 49 -7.58 7.66 -12.26
N LEU A 50 -7.56 7.91 -10.94
CA LEU A 50 -6.63 8.85 -10.31
C LEU A 50 -5.17 8.41 -10.49
N VAL A 51 -4.85 7.13 -10.31
CA VAL A 51 -3.49 6.60 -10.52
C VAL A 51 -3.09 6.69 -11.99
N GLY A 52 -3.98 6.34 -12.92
CA GLY A 52 -3.73 6.45 -14.35
C GLY A 52 -3.50 7.90 -14.79
N ALA A 53 -4.36 8.82 -14.34
CA ALA A 53 -4.21 10.24 -14.61
C ALA A 53 -2.92 10.82 -13.99
N ALA A 54 -2.56 10.39 -12.79
CA ALA A 54 -1.31 10.80 -12.14
C ALA A 54 -0.09 10.38 -12.98
N SER A 55 -0.10 9.15 -13.51
CA SER A 55 0.96 8.66 -14.40
C SER A 55 1.15 9.59 -15.60
N GLU A 56 0.06 9.97 -16.27
CA GLU A 56 0.12 10.83 -17.45
C GLU A 56 0.50 12.30 -17.12
N VAL A 57 -0.11 12.88 -16.07
CA VAL A 57 0.12 14.29 -15.70
C VAL A 57 1.51 14.53 -15.12
N LEU A 58 2.06 13.54 -14.41
CA LEU A 58 3.38 13.63 -13.79
C LEU A 58 4.49 13.07 -14.68
N GLY A 59 4.15 12.38 -15.78
CA GLY A 59 5.14 11.75 -16.66
C GLY A 59 5.90 10.60 -15.98
N MET A 60 5.26 9.92 -15.04
CA MET A 60 5.82 8.80 -14.28
C MET A 60 5.13 7.51 -14.70
N SER A 61 5.80 6.36 -14.59
CA SER A 61 5.13 5.09 -14.84
C SER A 61 4.07 4.81 -13.76
N ALA A 62 2.99 4.09 -14.12
CA ALA A 62 1.98 3.67 -13.14
C ALA A 62 2.61 2.84 -12.00
N ARG A 63 3.64 2.05 -12.33
CA ARG A 63 4.44 1.32 -11.36
C ARG A 63 5.07 2.25 -10.31
N ASP A 64 5.78 3.30 -10.77
CA ASP A 64 6.48 4.22 -9.86
C ASP A 64 5.48 4.98 -8.98
N ILE A 65 4.32 5.36 -9.54
CA ILE A 65 3.22 5.97 -8.79
C ILE A 65 2.71 5.02 -7.69
N LEU A 66 2.45 3.75 -8.03
CA LEU A 66 1.94 2.77 -7.07
C LEU A 66 2.96 2.45 -5.98
N ILE A 67 4.24 2.32 -6.31
CA ILE A 67 5.31 2.11 -5.33
C ILE A 67 5.40 3.32 -4.38
N ALA A 68 5.46 4.53 -4.92
CA ALA A 68 5.49 5.75 -4.11
C ALA A 68 4.24 5.88 -3.23
N PHE A 69 3.08 5.49 -3.74
CA PHE A 69 1.83 5.49 -2.99
C PHE A 69 1.84 4.48 -1.85
N GLY A 70 2.31 3.25 -2.08
CA GLY A 70 2.42 2.23 -1.03
C GLY A 70 3.36 2.66 0.11
N GLU A 71 4.49 3.24 -0.24
CA GLU A 71 5.44 3.79 0.72
C GLU A 71 4.83 4.95 1.53
N HIS A 72 4.20 5.92 0.85
CA HIS A 72 3.52 7.04 1.47
C HIS A 72 2.40 6.57 2.42
N TRP A 73 1.65 5.54 2.01
CA TRP A 73 0.59 4.95 2.83
C TRP A 73 1.11 4.52 4.20
N VAL A 74 2.21 3.76 4.24
CA VAL A 74 2.79 3.27 5.50
C VAL A 74 3.36 4.42 6.34
N LEU A 75 4.19 5.26 5.73
CA LEU A 75 4.98 6.25 6.47
C LEU A 75 4.17 7.46 6.93
N HIS A 76 3.05 7.75 6.27
CA HIS A 76 2.23 8.91 6.57
C HIS A 76 0.80 8.52 6.95
N THR A 77 0.01 8.00 6.02
CA THR A 77 -1.43 7.80 6.20
C THR A 77 -1.74 6.80 7.33
N ALA A 78 -1.14 5.61 7.27
CA ALA A 78 -1.39 4.58 8.28
C ALA A 78 -0.81 4.98 9.65
N ARG A 79 0.34 5.62 9.66
CA ARG A 79 0.98 6.06 10.89
C ARG A 79 0.21 7.17 11.61
N GLN A 80 -0.35 8.12 10.86
CA GLN A 80 -1.17 9.20 11.44
C GLN A 80 -2.53 8.69 11.91
N GLY A 81 -3.18 7.81 11.14
CA GLY A 81 -4.52 7.33 11.46
C GLY A 81 -4.55 6.14 12.42
N TYR A 82 -3.52 5.29 12.40
CA TYR A 82 -3.52 3.98 13.06
C TYR A 82 -2.19 3.64 13.74
N GLY A 83 -1.39 4.64 14.13
CA GLY A 83 -0.03 4.44 14.68
C GLY A 83 0.02 3.44 15.83
N SER A 84 -0.86 3.56 16.83
CA SER A 84 -0.93 2.62 17.96
C SER A 84 -1.28 1.19 17.54
N MET A 85 -2.11 1.03 16.49
CA MET A 85 -2.46 -0.27 15.96
C MET A 85 -1.30 -0.90 15.17
N LEU A 86 -0.53 -0.08 14.46
CA LEU A 86 0.70 -0.52 13.78
C LEU A 86 1.74 -0.99 14.80
N GLU A 87 1.97 -0.21 15.86
CA GLU A 87 2.91 -0.55 16.95
C GLU A 87 2.51 -1.84 17.68
N ALA A 88 1.22 -2.04 17.91
CA ALA A 88 0.69 -3.25 18.53
C ALA A 88 0.79 -4.50 17.62
N ASN A 89 1.05 -4.34 16.33
CA ASN A 89 1.11 -5.45 15.38
C ASN A 89 2.48 -6.13 15.30
N GLY A 90 3.52 -5.54 15.82
CA GLY A 90 4.88 -6.09 15.86
C GLY A 90 5.91 -5.01 16.13
N ARG A 91 7.03 -5.40 16.75
CA ARG A 91 8.16 -4.52 17.07
C ARG A 91 9.25 -4.58 16.01
N THR A 92 9.21 -5.60 15.15
CA THR A 92 10.16 -5.83 14.07
C THR A 92 9.40 -6.06 12.77
N LEU A 93 10.08 -5.87 11.65
CA LEU A 93 9.50 -6.13 10.33
C LEU A 93 8.96 -7.57 10.20
N PRO A 94 9.72 -8.64 10.54
CA PRO A 94 9.21 -10.00 10.45
C PRO A 94 7.97 -10.24 11.32
N GLU A 95 7.98 -9.77 12.57
CA GLU A 95 6.80 -9.89 13.44
C GLU A 95 5.58 -9.19 12.85
N PHE A 96 5.75 -7.99 12.30
CA PHE A 96 4.68 -7.24 11.67
C PHE A 96 4.09 -8.00 10.48
N LEU A 97 4.94 -8.53 9.60
CA LEU A 97 4.49 -9.28 8.42
C LEU A 97 3.74 -10.56 8.81
N LEU A 98 4.21 -11.30 9.80
CA LEU A 98 3.55 -12.49 10.32
C LEU A 98 2.17 -12.16 10.95
N ASN A 99 2.02 -10.98 11.52
CA ASN A 99 0.79 -10.52 12.17
C ASN A 99 -0.16 -9.75 11.23
N LEU A 100 0.17 -9.57 9.94
CA LEU A 100 -0.70 -8.87 8.98
C LEU A 100 -2.13 -9.41 8.93
N PRO A 101 -2.40 -10.73 8.97
CA PRO A 101 -3.76 -11.24 9.01
C PRO A 101 -4.57 -10.70 10.20
N SER A 102 -3.95 -10.68 11.38
CA SER A 102 -4.58 -10.14 12.60
C SER A 102 -4.79 -8.63 12.53
N PHE A 103 -3.86 -7.90 11.93
CA PHE A 103 -3.99 -6.47 11.68
C PHE A 103 -5.20 -6.16 10.81
N HIS A 104 -5.32 -6.82 9.66
CA HIS A 104 -6.45 -6.62 8.74
C HIS A 104 -7.79 -7.03 9.35
N SER A 105 -7.82 -8.06 10.19
CA SER A 105 -9.03 -8.45 10.92
C SER A 105 -9.49 -7.34 11.88
N ARG A 106 -8.56 -6.69 12.57
CA ARG A 106 -8.87 -5.54 13.46
C ARG A 106 -9.33 -4.32 12.68
N VAL A 107 -8.70 -4.03 11.54
CA VAL A 107 -9.10 -2.91 10.66
C VAL A 107 -10.51 -3.14 10.11
N ALA A 108 -10.85 -4.36 9.71
CA ALA A 108 -12.19 -4.71 9.22
C ALA A 108 -13.29 -4.55 10.29
N MET A 109 -12.97 -4.65 11.58
CA MET A 109 -13.93 -4.36 12.65
C MET A 109 -14.29 -2.87 12.76
N ILE A 110 -13.37 -1.98 12.34
CA ILE A 110 -13.58 -0.52 12.34
C ILE A 110 -14.30 -0.07 11.07
N PHE A 111 -14.06 -0.75 9.96
CA PHE A 111 -14.59 -0.45 8.63
C PHE A 111 -15.39 -1.65 8.09
N PRO A 112 -16.70 -1.75 8.40
CA PRO A 112 -17.52 -2.94 8.09
C PRO A 112 -17.59 -3.30 6.60
N ASP A 113 -17.53 -2.29 5.72
CA ASP A 113 -17.60 -2.50 4.26
C ASP A 113 -16.21 -2.71 3.63
N LEU A 114 -15.14 -2.69 4.45
CA LEU A 114 -13.80 -2.93 3.96
C LEU A 114 -13.63 -4.39 3.56
N GLN A 115 -13.18 -4.58 2.34
CA GLN A 115 -12.75 -5.88 1.83
C GLN A 115 -11.22 -5.88 1.72
N PRO A 116 -10.52 -6.14 2.82
CA PRO A 116 -9.07 -6.13 2.81
C PRO A 116 -8.52 -7.33 2.05
N PRO A 117 -7.31 -7.24 1.50
CA PRO A 117 -6.62 -8.40 0.98
C PRO A 117 -6.30 -9.37 2.13
N ARG A 118 -6.08 -10.64 1.79
CA ARG A 118 -5.55 -11.61 2.73
C ARG A 118 -4.04 -11.75 2.50
N PHE A 119 -3.31 -11.70 3.58
CA PHE A 119 -1.88 -11.98 3.59
C PHE A 119 -1.59 -13.27 4.35
N SER A 120 -0.56 -13.99 3.94
CA SER A 120 0.02 -15.09 4.70
C SER A 120 1.51 -15.18 4.39
N CYS A 121 2.26 -15.80 5.30
CA CYS A 121 3.70 -15.99 5.13
C CYS A 121 4.04 -17.47 5.11
N THR A 122 4.94 -17.88 4.22
CA THR A 122 5.53 -19.22 4.18
C THR A 122 7.06 -19.10 4.09
N ASP A 123 7.74 -20.23 4.19
CA ASP A 123 9.21 -20.33 4.06
C ASP A 123 9.97 -19.31 4.91
N VAL A 124 9.46 -19.08 6.12
CA VAL A 124 10.02 -18.10 7.06
C VAL A 124 11.36 -18.62 7.57
N LYS A 125 12.41 -17.87 7.28
CA LYS A 125 13.79 -18.13 7.71
C LYS A 125 14.40 -16.86 8.30
N ASP A 126 15.59 -16.97 8.85
CA ASP A 126 16.33 -15.79 9.28
C ASP A 126 16.71 -14.95 8.04
N GLY A 127 16.20 -13.72 7.98
CA GLY A 127 16.48 -12.79 6.89
C GLY A 127 15.60 -12.93 5.65
N GLU A 128 14.68 -13.89 5.57
CA GLU A 128 13.76 -13.97 4.41
C GLU A 128 12.43 -14.66 4.72
N MET A 129 11.41 -14.36 3.94
CA MET A 129 10.13 -15.08 3.88
C MET A 129 9.46 -14.92 2.53
N MET A 130 8.50 -15.78 2.25
CA MET A 130 7.55 -15.62 1.15
C MET A 130 6.28 -14.99 1.70
N LEU A 131 5.87 -13.85 1.16
CA LEU A 131 4.62 -13.17 1.49
C LEU A 131 3.61 -13.40 0.38
N HIS A 132 2.49 -14.01 0.71
CA HIS A 132 1.37 -14.28 -0.19
C HIS A 132 0.33 -13.18 -0.08
N TYR A 133 -0.10 -12.64 -1.22
CA TYR A 133 -1.08 -11.57 -1.33
C TYR A 133 -2.29 -11.99 -2.16
N HIS A 134 -3.41 -12.24 -1.49
CA HIS A 134 -4.66 -12.58 -2.14
C HIS A 134 -5.58 -11.37 -2.19
N SER A 135 -5.87 -10.89 -3.38
CA SER A 135 -6.76 -9.76 -3.61
C SER A 135 -7.75 -10.04 -4.74
N HIS A 136 -8.96 -9.50 -4.59
CA HIS A 136 -9.93 -9.42 -5.69
C HIS A 136 -9.64 -8.22 -6.62
N ARG A 137 -8.83 -7.26 -6.17
CA ARG A 137 -8.44 -6.06 -6.93
C ARG A 137 -7.21 -6.37 -7.76
N PRO A 138 -7.28 -6.24 -9.11
CA PRO A 138 -6.11 -6.44 -9.96
C PRO A 138 -5.16 -5.24 -9.93
N GLY A 139 -3.92 -5.43 -10.37
CA GLY A 139 -2.98 -4.35 -10.67
C GLY A 139 -2.41 -3.61 -9.46
N LEU A 140 -2.49 -4.18 -8.25
CA LEU A 140 -1.96 -3.58 -7.03
C LEU A 140 -0.64 -4.20 -6.55
N THR A 141 -0.01 -5.04 -7.35
CA THR A 141 1.27 -5.69 -7.04
C THR A 141 2.35 -4.67 -6.68
N ASP A 142 2.51 -3.62 -7.49
CA ASP A 142 3.51 -2.56 -7.26
C ASP A 142 3.17 -1.70 -6.03
N PHE A 143 1.89 -1.54 -5.71
CA PHE A 143 1.47 -0.91 -4.46
C PHE A 143 1.93 -1.74 -3.24
N VAL A 144 1.81 -3.07 -3.30
CA VAL A 144 2.31 -3.96 -2.24
C VAL A 144 3.84 -3.87 -2.12
N VAL A 145 4.57 -3.80 -3.23
CA VAL A 145 6.02 -3.53 -3.20
C VAL A 145 6.32 -2.24 -2.44
N GLY A 146 5.59 -1.17 -2.72
CA GLY A 146 5.70 0.11 -2.01
C GLY A 146 5.38 -0.01 -0.51
N LEU A 147 4.33 -0.75 -0.14
CA LEU A 147 4.01 -1.03 1.27
C LEU A 147 5.17 -1.72 1.99
N LEU A 148 5.78 -2.74 1.38
CA LEU A 148 6.90 -3.48 1.95
C LEU A 148 8.15 -2.60 2.11
N GLN A 149 8.44 -1.74 1.14
CA GLN A 149 9.51 -0.74 1.24
C GLN A 149 9.25 0.26 2.38
N GLY A 150 8.01 0.76 2.48
CA GLY A 150 7.59 1.64 3.56
C GLY A 150 7.72 0.99 4.93
N LEU A 151 7.34 -0.28 5.07
CA LEU A 151 7.53 -1.06 6.30
C LEU A 151 9.01 -1.23 6.64
N GLY A 152 9.85 -1.56 5.65
CA GLY A 152 11.30 -1.61 5.83
C GLY A 152 11.86 -0.30 6.41
N LYS A 153 11.46 0.84 5.85
CA LYS A 153 11.84 2.17 6.35
C LYS A 153 11.29 2.44 7.76
N MET A 154 10.03 2.07 8.01
CA MET A 154 9.38 2.26 9.32
C MET A 154 10.11 1.53 10.44
N PHE A 155 10.60 0.31 10.17
CA PHE A 155 11.34 -0.51 11.14
C PHE A 155 12.86 -0.30 11.08
N GLY A 156 13.37 0.60 10.23
CA GLY A 156 14.82 0.79 10.05
C GLY A 156 15.52 -0.46 9.53
N THR A 157 14.82 -1.32 8.81
CA THR A 157 15.27 -2.61 8.32
C THR A 157 15.31 -2.56 6.79
N PRO A 158 16.51 -2.52 6.16
CA PRO A 158 16.61 -2.57 4.69
C PRO A 158 15.98 -3.84 4.13
N VAL A 159 15.17 -3.69 3.09
CA VAL A 159 14.46 -4.81 2.45
C VAL A 159 14.80 -4.89 0.97
N GLU A 160 14.92 -6.13 0.48
CA GLU A 160 14.91 -6.47 -0.94
C GLU A 160 13.64 -7.25 -1.24
N ILE A 161 12.91 -6.84 -2.28
CA ILE A 161 11.63 -7.42 -2.63
C ILE A 161 11.71 -7.92 -4.07
N ALA A 162 11.49 -9.20 -4.27
CA ALA A 162 11.33 -9.81 -5.58
C ALA A 162 9.91 -10.36 -5.72
N VAL A 163 9.24 -10.08 -6.84
CA VAL A 163 7.97 -10.71 -7.17
C VAL A 163 8.27 -12.10 -7.70
N ALA A 164 7.86 -13.13 -6.96
CA ALA A 164 8.12 -14.51 -7.29
C ALA A 164 7.03 -15.12 -8.20
N GLU A 165 5.76 -14.76 -7.96
CA GLU A 165 4.61 -15.18 -8.75
C GLU A 165 3.64 -14.03 -8.94
N LEU A 166 3.00 -13.97 -10.12
CA LEU A 166 2.02 -12.95 -10.48
C LEU A 166 0.69 -13.59 -10.86
N LYS A 167 -0.38 -13.12 -10.22
CA LYS A 167 -1.75 -13.47 -10.61
C LYS A 167 -2.07 -13.08 -12.05
N SER A 168 -1.52 -11.97 -12.53
CA SER A 168 -1.67 -11.53 -13.92
C SER A 168 -0.99 -12.46 -14.93
N GLU A 169 -0.07 -13.31 -14.50
CA GLU A 169 0.64 -14.30 -15.33
C GLU A 169 0.13 -15.74 -15.13
N GLY A 170 -1.02 -15.88 -14.43
CA GLY A 170 -1.71 -17.16 -14.30
C GLY A 170 -1.54 -17.86 -12.94
N ALA A 171 -0.83 -17.26 -11.99
CA ALA A 171 -0.81 -17.76 -10.62
C ALA A 171 -2.16 -17.53 -9.92
N ASP A 172 -2.43 -18.25 -8.84
CA ASP A 172 -3.66 -18.07 -8.02
C ASP A 172 -3.66 -16.69 -7.33
N HIS A 173 -2.51 -16.23 -6.92
CA HIS A 173 -2.30 -14.94 -6.22
C HIS A 173 -0.87 -14.43 -6.45
N ASP A 174 -0.57 -13.21 -6.00
CA ASP A 174 0.79 -12.70 -6.06
C ASP A 174 1.62 -13.22 -4.87
N VAL A 175 2.89 -13.54 -5.13
CA VAL A 175 3.85 -13.99 -4.12
C VAL A 175 5.09 -13.10 -4.18
N PHE A 176 5.50 -12.60 -3.04
CA PHE A 176 6.68 -11.76 -2.88
C PHE A 176 7.73 -12.49 -2.05
N GLN A 177 8.95 -12.61 -2.56
CA GLN A 177 10.09 -12.93 -1.74
C GLN A 177 10.57 -11.65 -1.07
N VAL A 178 10.50 -11.62 0.25
CA VAL A 178 10.95 -10.49 1.08
C VAL A 178 12.20 -10.91 1.80
N ARG A 179 13.31 -10.23 1.51
CA ARG A 179 14.59 -10.42 2.20
C ARG A 179 14.91 -9.16 2.99
N TRP A 180 15.51 -9.35 4.15
CA TRP A 180 15.94 -8.22 4.99
C TRP A 180 17.31 -8.53 5.62
N SER A 181 18.13 -7.50 5.77
CA SER A 181 19.32 -7.58 6.59
C SER A 181 18.95 -7.25 8.03
N GLN A 182 19.49 -8.01 8.99
CA GLN A 182 19.37 -7.60 10.40
C GLN A 182 19.98 -6.20 10.55
N ALA A 183 19.24 -5.29 11.21
CA ALA A 183 19.85 -4.04 11.59
C ALA A 183 21.10 -4.34 12.42
N ALA A 184 22.23 -3.76 12.03
CA ALA A 184 23.44 -3.88 12.85
C ALA A 184 23.07 -3.42 14.28
N PRO A 185 23.45 -4.18 15.32
CA PRO A 185 23.18 -3.75 16.68
C PRO A 185 23.82 -2.37 16.90
N ALA A 186 23.01 -1.44 17.42
CA ALA A 186 23.43 -0.08 17.75
C ALA A 186 24.45 -0.07 18.91
#